data_90122df0a9f632ea51c1c9b5c5583c50
#
_entry.id   90122df0a9f632ea51c1c9b5c5583c50
#
_cell.length_a   1.000
_cell.length_b   1.000
_cell.length_c   1.000
_cell.angle_alpha   90.00
_cell.angle_beta   90.00
_cell.angle_gamma   90.00
#
_symmetry.space_group_name_H-M   'P 1'
#
loop_
_entity.id
_entity.type
_entity.pdbx_description
1 polymer ?
#
loop_
_entity_poly.entity_id
_entity_poly.type
_entity_poly.pdbx_seq_one_letter_code
_entity_poly.pdbx_strand_id
1 'polypeptide(L)'
;IAAALAADGVKIYAWHGLNRDEYYWCIDKTLEFQPTLTLDDGADLITRVHTTHQHLIPTIVGGTEETTTGVHRLRSMAAAGKLKYPVLAINDAETKWDFDNVYGTGQSTLDGILRATSVLLAGKNVVVAGYGHCGKGVAMRAKGMGAHVATTEVKPTAALKATLEGVHVFTMDQAARWGDVFVTATGVKDIIVGRHFDVMRDGAIVCNTGHYDCEINIGDLQARAKSKRTIRDNCDEYVMQDGRRIYLLGDGRLVNLACAEGHPSEVMDMSFANQFLGMVLMAAQGRSLQPGVFDVPPEMDQRLAGTKLETMGISIDQLTPEQVAYSASYLEGT
;
A
#
# COMPACT_ATOMS: atom_id res chain seq x y z
N ILE A 1 -0.29 -2.17 -20.34
CA ILE A 1 0.78 -3.08 -19.85
C ILE A 1 0.39 -4.53 -20.15
N ALA A 2 -0.73 -5.07 -19.59
CA ALA A 2 -1.12 -6.47 -19.75
C ALA A 2 -1.17 -6.92 -21.23
N ALA A 3 -1.75 -6.11 -22.12
CA ALA A 3 -1.82 -6.41 -23.56
C ALA A 3 -0.43 -6.46 -24.22
N ALA A 4 0.51 -5.60 -23.83
CA ALA A 4 1.88 -5.62 -24.35
C ALA A 4 2.62 -6.89 -23.92
N LEU A 5 2.54 -7.25 -22.65
CA LEU A 5 3.14 -8.49 -22.13
C LEU A 5 2.52 -9.74 -22.78
N ALA A 6 1.21 -9.73 -23.02
CA ALA A 6 0.53 -10.82 -23.73
C ALA A 6 1.04 -10.95 -25.19
N ALA A 7 1.28 -9.82 -25.87
CA ALA A 7 1.85 -9.81 -27.22
C ALA A 7 3.28 -10.40 -27.25
N ASP A 8 4.04 -10.23 -26.16
CA ASP A 8 5.38 -10.81 -25.98
C ASP A 8 5.36 -12.27 -25.51
N GLY A 9 4.17 -12.89 -25.46
CA GLY A 9 4.00 -14.31 -25.12
C GLY A 9 3.88 -14.63 -23.64
N VAL A 10 3.82 -13.60 -22.77
CA VAL A 10 3.54 -13.80 -21.35
C VAL A 10 2.08 -14.15 -21.17
N LYS A 11 1.80 -15.20 -20.39
CA LYS A 11 0.42 -15.60 -20.07
C LYS A 11 -0.13 -14.67 -18.98
N ILE A 12 -1.06 -13.79 -19.36
CA ILE A 12 -1.65 -12.78 -18.49
C ILE A 12 -3.18 -12.86 -18.53
N TYR A 13 -3.78 -12.79 -17.36
CA TYR A 13 -5.21 -12.62 -17.16
C TYR A 13 -5.44 -11.35 -16.38
N ALA A 14 -5.60 -10.22 -17.06
CA ALA A 14 -5.89 -8.94 -16.45
C ALA A 14 -6.43 -7.95 -17.50
N TRP A 15 -7.41 -7.14 -17.11
CA TRP A 15 -7.89 -5.99 -17.90
C TRP A 15 -8.41 -4.90 -16.98
N HIS A 16 -8.54 -3.69 -17.51
CA HIS A 16 -9.04 -2.54 -16.76
C HIS A 16 -10.55 -2.67 -16.53
N GLY A 17 -11.02 -2.33 -15.32
CA GLY A 17 -12.44 -2.30 -14.99
C GLY A 17 -13.03 -3.66 -14.58
N LEU A 18 -12.19 -4.63 -14.17
CA LEU A 18 -12.65 -5.90 -13.61
C LEU A 18 -13.65 -5.67 -12.47
N ASN A 19 -14.75 -6.41 -12.50
CA ASN A 19 -15.57 -6.62 -11.31
C ASN A 19 -14.97 -7.72 -10.42
N ARG A 20 -15.56 -7.95 -9.25
CA ARG A 20 -15.02 -8.91 -8.27
C ARG A 20 -14.97 -10.34 -8.81
N ASP A 21 -15.97 -10.79 -9.55
CA ASP A 21 -16.04 -12.17 -10.07
C ASP A 21 -15.00 -12.36 -11.17
N GLU A 22 -14.82 -11.38 -12.04
CA GLU A 22 -13.78 -11.36 -13.07
C GLU A 22 -12.38 -11.35 -12.47
N TYR A 23 -12.16 -10.59 -11.40
CA TYR A 23 -10.88 -10.56 -10.67
C TYR A 23 -10.53 -11.96 -10.12
N TYR A 24 -11.46 -12.61 -9.43
CA TYR A 24 -11.22 -13.97 -8.94
C TYR A 24 -11.11 -15.01 -10.06
N TRP A 25 -11.82 -14.83 -11.17
CA TRP A 25 -11.64 -15.65 -12.36
C TRP A 25 -10.20 -15.55 -12.92
N CYS A 26 -9.61 -14.34 -12.95
CA CYS A 26 -8.23 -14.13 -13.36
C CYS A 26 -7.23 -14.87 -12.45
N ILE A 27 -7.44 -14.82 -11.13
CA ILE A 27 -6.63 -15.57 -10.16
C ILE A 27 -6.76 -17.07 -10.40
N ASP A 28 -7.98 -17.59 -10.56
CA ASP A 28 -8.21 -19.01 -10.81
C ASP A 28 -7.53 -19.47 -12.10
N LYS A 29 -7.58 -18.66 -13.16
CA LYS A 29 -6.87 -18.92 -14.41
C LYS A 29 -5.34 -18.92 -14.25
N THR A 30 -4.80 -18.05 -13.43
CA THR A 30 -3.38 -18.05 -13.09
C THR A 30 -3.00 -19.34 -12.33
N LEU A 31 -3.86 -19.82 -11.44
CA LEU A 31 -3.62 -21.06 -10.68
C LEU A 31 -3.70 -22.34 -11.53
N GLU A 32 -4.35 -22.31 -12.70
CA GLU A 32 -4.35 -23.44 -13.66
C GLU A 32 -2.94 -23.79 -14.16
N PHE A 33 -1.96 -22.86 -14.05
CA PHE A 33 -0.53 -23.14 -14.38
C PHE A 33 0.17 -24.04 -13.37
N GLN A 34 -0.49 -24.40 -12.27
CA GLN A 34 0.08 -25.23 -11.21
C GLN A 34 1.41 -24.66 -10.68
N PRO A 35 1.41 -23.44 -10.15
CA PRO A 35 2.63 -22.77 -9.72
C PRO A 35 3.34 -23.55 -8.61
N THR A 36 4.67 -23.53 -8.60
CA THR A 36 5.50 -24.06 -7.52
C THR A 36 5.95 -22.97 -6.55
N LEU A 37 5.88 -21.72 -6.98
CA LEU A 37 6.11 -20.52 -6.18
C LEU A 37 4.98 -19.53 -6.44
N THR A 38 4.58 -18.77 -5.41
CA THR A 38 3.57 -17.73 -5.52
C THR A 38 4.16 -16.36 -5.21
N LEU A 39 3.77 -15.35 -5.98
CA LEU A 39 3.97 -13.93 -5.66
C LEU A 39 2.59 -13.31 -5.55
N ASP A 40 2.29 -12.67 -4.44
CA ASP A 40 0.97 -12.12 -4.16
C ASP A 40 1.08 -10.66 -3.67
N ASP A 41 0.01 -9.92 -3.86
CA ASP A 41 -0.15 -8.54 -3.42
C ASP A 41 -1.53 -8.38 -2.78
N GLY A 42 -1.61 -8.54 -1.46
CA GLY A 42 -2.84 -8.54 -0.68
C GLY A 42 -3.33 -9.92 -0.24
N ALA A 43 -2.58 -10.98 -0.51
CA ALA A 43 -2.85 -12.36 -0.11
C ALA A 43 -4.14 -12.97 -0.71
N ASP A 44 -4.64 -12.45 -1.83
CA ASP A 44 -5.85 -12.99 -2.46
C ASP A 44 -5.58 -14.30 -3.21
N LEU A 45 -4.48 -14.39 -3.96
CA LEU A 45 -4.05 -15.61 -4.65
C LEU A 45 -3.72 -16.70 -3.63
N ILE A 46 -2.95 -16.39 -2.58
CA ILE A 46 -2.60 -17.35 -1.53
C ILE A 46 -3.86 -17.83 -0.81
N THR A 47 -4.82 -16.94 -0.53
CA THR A 47 -6.11 -17.30 0.06
C THR A 47 -6.89 -18.24 -0.86
N ARG A 48 -6.92 -18.00 -2.18
CA ARG A 48 -7.56 -18.89 -3.17
C ARG A 48 -6.92 -20.28 -3.18
N VAL A 49 -5.59 -20.35 -3.12
CA VAL A 49 -4.88 -21.65 -2.97
C VAL A 49 -5.37 -22.40 -1.74
N HIS A 50 -5.52 -21.72 -0.60
CA HIS A 50 -5.89 -22.34 0.67
C HIS A 50 -7.40 -22.64 0.82
N THR A 51 -8.24 -22.10 -0.06
CA THR A 51 -9.69 -22.31 -0.02
C THR A 51 -10.19 -23.19 -1.15
N THR A 52 -10.01 -22.76 -2.38
CA THR A 52 -10.59 -23.40 -3.57
C THR A 52 -9.61 -24.27 -4.37
N HIS A 53 -8.29 -24.07 -4.21
CA HIS A 53 -7.25 -24.79 -4.96
C HIS A 53 -6.28 -25.57 -4.05
N GLN A 54 -6.78 -26.14 -2.96
CA GLN A 54 -5.96 -26.84 -1.95
C GLN A 54 -5.11 -27.98 -2.51
N HIS A 55 -5.51 -28.56 -3.65
CA HIS A 55 -4.76 -29.59 -4.36
C HIS A 55 -3.37 -29.11 -4.85
N LEU A 56 -3.16 -27.79 -4.95
CA LEU A 56 -1.86 -27.19 -5.33
C LEU A 56 -0.87 -27.09 -4.14
N ILE A 57 -1.36 -27.11 -2.90
CA ILE A 57 -0.51 -26.90 -1.72
C ILE A 57 0.70 -27.85 -1.69
N PRO A 58 0.58 -29.16 -1.99
CA PRO A 58 1.74 -30.06 -1.94
C PRO A 58 2.86 -29.72 -2.96
N THR A 59 2.52 -29.03 -4.03
CA THR A 59 3.50 -28.66 -5.08
C THR A 59 4.15 -27.31 -4.84
N ILE A 60 3.50 -26.42 -4.08
CA ILE A 60 4.00 -25.09 -3.77
C ILE A 60 5.16 -25.20 -2.76
N VAL A 61 6.32 -24.65 -3.13
CA VAL A 61 7.53 -24.61 -2.33
C VAL A 61 7.50 -23.46 -1.32
N GLY A 62 6.95 -22.34 -1.72
CA GLY A 62 6.82 -21.14 -0.91
C GLY A 62 6.25 -19.97 -1.71
N GLY A 63 6.14 -18.82 -1.07
CA GLY A 63 5.65 -17.60 -1.70
C GLY A 63 6.31 -16.33 -1.18
N THR A 64 5.94 -15.22 -1.79
CA THR A 64 6.30 -13.87 -1.37
C THR A 64 5.05 -13.00 -1.33
N GLU A 65 5.02 -12.00 -0.43
CA GLU A 65 3.91 -11.05 -0.29
C GLU A 65 4.42 -9.62 -0.34
N GLU A 66 3.81 -8.83 -1.21
CA GLU A 66 4.23 -7.46 -1.54
C GLU A 66 3.74 -6.41 -0.56
N THR A 67 2.57 -6.59 0.07
CA THR A 67 1.89 -5.48 0.72
C THR A 67 1.55 -5.72 2.19
N THR A 68 1.49 -4.63 2.97
CA THR A 68 1.22 -4.64 4.42
C THR A 68 -0.07 -5.40 4.77
N THR A 69 -1.16 -5.16 4.04
CA THR A 69 -2.45 -5.82 4.31
C THR A 69 -2.40 -7.31 4.05
N GLY A 70 -1.68 -7.75 3.00
CA GLY A 70 -1.47 -9.16 2.71
C GLY A 70 -0.63 -9.84 3.78
N VAL A 71 0.48 -9.22 4.21
CA VAL A 71 1.31 -9.74 5.31
C VAL A 71 0.48 -9.90 6.59
N HIS A 72 -0.38 -8.93 6.95
CA HIS A 72 -1.27 -9.05 8.11
C HIS A 72 -2.25 -10.21 7.98
N ARG A 73 -2.85 -10.42 6.80
CA ARG A 73 -3.75 -11.56 6.52
C ARG A 73 -3.00 -12.89 6.67
N LEU A 74 -1.81 -12.99 6.08
CA LEU A 74 -1.00 -14.21 6.13
C LEU A 74 -0.52 -14.53 7.55
N ARG A 75 -0.11 -13.53 8.34
CA ARG A 75 0.22 -13.72 9.76
C ARG A 75 -0.99 -14.19 10.56
N SER A 76 -2.19 -13.65 10.28
CA SER A 76 -3.44 -14.13 10.88
C SER A 76 -3.77 -15.58 10.48
N MET A 77 -3.56 -15.94 9.19
CA MET A 77 -3.69 -17.33 8.71
C MET A 77 -2.69 -18.27 9.39
N ALA A 78 -1.44 -17.83 9.55
CA ALA A 78 -0.40 -18.61 10.23
C ALA A 78 -0.75 -18.85 11.71
N ALA A 79 -1.16 -17.81 12.43
CA ALA A 79 -1.58 -17.89 13.83
C ALA A 79 -2.79 -18.84 14.01
N ALA A 80 -3.69 -18.90 13.03
CA ALA A 80 -4.83 -19.82 13.01
C ALA A 80 -4.45 -21.25 12.55
N GLY A 81 -3.18 -21.54 12.22
CA GLY A 81 -2.71 -22.85 11.69
C GLY A 81 -3.26 -23.17 10.29
N LYS A 82 -3.70 -22.16 9.56
CA LYS A 82 -4.32 -22.31 8.23
C LYS A 82 -3.33 -22.11 7.08
N LEU A 83 -2.27 -21.35 7.25
CA LEU A 83 -1.21 -21.21 6.26
C LEU A 83 -0.44 -22.53 6.14
N LYS A 84 -0.25 -23.06 4.93
CA LYS A 84 0.27 -24.42 4.69
C LYS A 84 1.62 -24.48 3.98
N TYR A 85 2.20 -23.34 3.63
CA TYR A 85 3.54 -23.22 3.08
C TYR A 85 4.19 -21.91 3.54
N PRO A 86 5.54 -21.80 3.48
CA PRO A 86 6.24 -20.60 3.92
C PRO A 86 6.04 -19.45 2.95
N VAL A 87 5.87 -18.22 3.49
CA VAL A 87 5.77 -16.98 2.71
C VAL A 87 6.75 -15.95 3.27
N LEU A 88 7.51 -15.29 2.39
CA LEU A 88 8.42 -14.21 2.74
C LEU A 88 7.69 -12.86 2.65
N ALA A 89 7.74 -12.09 3.72
CA ALA A 89 7.12 -10.77 3.80
C ALA A 89 8.03 -9.71 3.15
N ILE A 90 7.97 -9.59 1.83
CA ILE A 90 8.77 -8.60 1.08
C ILE A 90 8.42 -7.18 1.51
N ASN A 91 7.15 -6.92 1.81
CA ASN A 91 6.73 -5.61 2.31
C ASN A 91 7.53 -5.14 3.54
N ASP A 92 8.04 -6.05 4.35
CA ASP A 92 8.69 -5.73 5.62
C ASP A 92 10.21 -5.52 5.48
N ALA A 93 10.78 -5.66 4.27
CA ALA A 93 12.15 -5.23 3.97
C ALA A 93 12.27 -3.71 4.04
N GLU A 94 13.35 -3.20 4.61
CA GLU A 94 13.60 -1.75 4.73
C GLU A 94 13.71 -1.09 3.35
N THR A 95 14.39 -1.74 2.40
CA THR A 95 14.49 -1.29 1.00
C THR A 95 13.16 -1.35 0.25
N LYS A 96 12.12 -1.97 0.81
CA LYS A 96 10.76 -1.95 0.28
C LYS A 96 9.93 -0.86 0.93
N TRP A 97 9.66 -0.95 2.24
CA TRP A 97 8.66 -0.05 2.86
C TRP A 97 9.12 1.40 2.97
N ASP A 98 10.43 1.67 3.15
CA ASP A 98 10.91 3.06 3.28
C ASP A 98 10.99 3.78 1.93
N PHE A 99 10.94 3.04 0.83
CA PHE A 99 10.99 3.59 -0.54
C PHE A 99 9.64 3.52 -1.24
N ASP A 100 9.13 2.33 -1.47
CA ASP A 100 7.85 2.08 -2.15
C ASP A 100 6.68 2.69 -1.36
N ASN A 101 6.46 2.25 -0.11
CA ASN A 101 5.30 2.68 0.66
C ASN A 101 5.37 4.16 1.05
N VAL A 102 6.56 4.73 1.27
CA VAL A 102 6.73 6.15 1.64
C VAL A 102 6.78 7.03 0.39
N TYR A 103 7.80 6.86 -0.44
CA TYR A 103 8.02 7.76 -1.59
C TYR A 103 7.10 7.43 -2.76
N GLY A 104 6.92 6.15 -3.07
CA GLY A 104 6.05 5.70 -4.15
C GLY A 104 4.60 6.07 -3.90
N THR A 105 4.02 5.62 -2.78
CA THR A 105 2.63 5.94 -2.42
C THR A 105 2.42 7.43 -2.24
N GLY A 106 3.37 8.13 -1.58
CA GLY A 106 3.26 9.57 -1.36
C GLY A 106 3.14 10.36 -2.66
N GLN A 107 3.98 10.05 -3.65
CA GLN A 107 3.96 10.75 -4.94
C GLN A 107 2.75 10.34 -5.78
N SER A 108 2.52 9.05 -5.97
CA SER A 108 1.48 8.54 -6.86
C SER A 108 0.06 8.85 -6.38
N THR A 109 -0.17 8.93 -5.06
CA THR A 109 -1.45 9.37 -4.49
C THR A 109 -1.77 10.80 -4.90
N LEU A 110 -0.81 11.72 -4.75
CA LEU A 110 -1.04 13.12 -5.15
C LEU A 110 -1.16 13.26 -6.66
N ASP A 111 -0.41 12.49 -7.45
CA ASP A 111 -0.56 12.44 -8.90
C ASP A 111 -2.00 12.05 -9.29
N GLY A 112 -2.54 10.99 -8.68
CA GLY A 112 -3.93 10.57 -8.91
C GLY A 112 -4.97 11.64 -8.54
N ILE A 113 -4.80 12.30 -7.38
CA ILE A 113 -5.68 13.39 -6.95
C ILE A 113 -5.63 14.56 -7.94
N LEU A 114 -4.44 14.98 -8.36
CA LEU A 114 -4.26 16.11 -9.27
C LEU A 114 -4.84 15.82 -10.66
N ARG A 115 -4.64 14.63 -11.20
CA ARG A 115 -5.20 14.22 -12.51
C ARG A 115 -6.71 14.18 -12.49
N ALA A 116 -7.30 13.58 -11.44
CA ALA A 116 -8.74 13.47 -11.34
C ALA A 116 -9.45 14.82 -11.10
N THR A 117 -8.78 15.81 -10.50
CA THR A 117 -9.44 17.03 -10.00
C THR A 117 -8.87 18.34 -10.53
N SER A 118 -7.57 18.38 -10.86
CA SER A 118 -6.79 19.62 -11.12
C SER A 118 -6.84 20.61 -9.94
N VAL A 119 -6.97 20.12 -8.69
CA VAL A 119 -7.06 20.97 -7.49
C VAL A 119 -5.70 21.61 -7.18
N LEU A 120 -5.70 22.86 -6.76
CA LEU A 120 -4.53 23.48 -6.15
C LEU A 120 -4.42 23.02 -4.68
N LEU A 121 -3.38 22.29 -4.35
CA LEU A 121 -3.17 21.78 -2.98
C LEU A 121 -2.62 22.85 -2.02
N ALA A 122 -1.87 23.83 -2.52
CA ALA A 122 -1.35 24.91 -1.68
C ALA A 122 -2.50 25.63 -0.95
N GLY A 123 -2.35 25.76 0.37
CA GLY A 123 -3.35 26.36 1.24
C GLY A 123 -4.59 25.49 1.55
N LYS A 124 -4.68 24.27 0.99
CA LYS A 124 -5.73 23.31 1.34
C LYS A 124 -5.45 22.58 2.63
N ASN A 125 -6.49 22.23 3.33
CA ASN A 125 -6.46 21.37 4.50
C ASN A 125 -6.55 19.91 4.05
N VAL A 126 -5.42 19.19 4.07
CA VAL A 126 -5.33 17.78 3.67
C VAL A 126 -5.35 16.91 4.93
N VAL A 127 -6.30 16.02 5.01
CA VAL A 127 -6.43 15.01 6.07
C VAL A 127 -5.94 13.67 5.52
N VAL A 128 -4.95 13.08 6.18
CA VAL A 128 -4.47 11.73 5.90
C VAL A 128 -4.88 10.83 7.05
N ALA A 129 -5.78 9.88 6.81
CA ALA A 129 -6.16 8.91 7.82
C ALA A 129 -5.13 7.77 7.85
N GLY A 130 -4.44 7.63 8.98
CA GLY A 130 -3.30 6.74 9.19
C GLY A 130 -1.96 7.44 8.98
N TYR A 131 -1.00 7.16 9.89
CA TYR A 131 0.38 7.67 9.82
C TYR A 131 1.40 6.52 9.83
N GLY A 132 1.06 5.43 9.14
CA GLY A 132 1.97 4.37 8.74
C GLY A 132 2.89 4.83 7.58
N HIS A 133 3.59 3.91 6.94
CA HIS A 133 4.53 4.25 5.86
C HIS A 133 3.84 5.03 4.72
N CYS A 134 2.73 4.53 4.20
CA CYS A 134 1.97 5.18 3.12
C CYS A 134 1.43 6.56 3.55
N GLY A 135 0.73 6.61 4.69
CA GLY A 135 0.14 7.87 5.18
C GLY A 135 1.20 8.94 5.48
N LYS A 136 2.34 8.54 6.06
CA LYS A 136 3.50 9.44 6.24
C LYS A 136 3.99 10.00 4.90
N GLY A 137 4.13 9.15 3.89
CA GLY A 137 4.57 9.56 2.55
C GLY A 137 3.61 10.58 1.92
N VAL A 138 2.29 10.31 1.99
CA VAL A 138 1.25 11.23 1.50
C VAL A 138 1.30 12.57 2.25
N ALA A 139 1.38 12.55 3.58
CA ALA A 139 1.47 13.74 4.41
C ALA A 139 2.70 14.59 4.08
N MET A 140 3.86 13.96 3.93
CA MET A 140 5.12 14.62 3.55
C MET A 140 5.00 15.30 2.19
N ARG A 141 4.45 14.64 1.19
CA ARG A 141 4.29 15.20 -0.16
C ARG A 141 3.25 16.32 -0.21
N ALA A 142 2.11 16.15 0.45
CA ALA A 142 1.08 17.19 0.54
C ALA A 142 1.63 18.46 1.22
N LYS A 143 2.39 18.29 2.32
CA LYS A 143 3.07 19.41 3.00
C LYS A 143 4.08 20.09 2.08
N GLY A 144 4.86 19.32 1.31
CA GLY A 144 5.81 19.84 0.30
C GLY A 144 5.13 20.63 -0.82
N MET A 145 3.84 20.36 -1.11
CA MET A 145 3.03 21.12 -2.06
C MET A 145 2.30 22.30 -1.43
N GLY A 146 2.63 22.67 -0.19
CA GLY A 146 2.06 23.83 0.49
C GLY A 146 0.71 23.62 1.15
N ALA A 147 0.27 22.38 1.34
CA ALA A 147 -0.94 22.09 2.07
C ALA A 147 -0.76 22.20 3.59
N HIS A 148 -1.82 22.53 4.30
CA HIS A 148 -1.93 22.31 5.75
C HIS A 148 -2.32 20.85 5.98
N VAL A 149 -1.49 20.09 6.69
CA VAL A 149 -1.69 18.63 6.81
C VAL A 149 -2.08 18.25 8.23
N ALA A 150 -3.12 17.43 8.33
CA ALA A 150 -3.50 16.74 9.54
C ALA A 150 -3.55 15.22 9.29
N THR A 151 -3.33 14.44 10.34
CA THR A 151 -3.55 12.98 10.33
C THR A 151 -4.53 12.56 11.40
N THR A 152 -5.18 11.42 11.17
CA THR A 152 -5.91 10.68 12.21
C THR A 152 -5.19 9.37 12.44
N GLU A 153 -4.99 8.98 13.71
CA GLU A 153 -4.18 7.82 14.04
C GLU A 153 -4.66 7.17 15.35
N VAL A 154 -4.55 5.84 15.41
CA VAL A 154 -4.92 5.06 16.61
C VAL A 154 -3.70 4.59 17.41
N LYS A 155 -2.51 4.54 16.77
CA LYS A 155 -1.25 4.15 17.43
C LYS A 155 -0.58 5.38 18.03
N PRO A 156 -0.47 5.48 19.40
CA PRO A 156 0.05 6.68 20.05
C PRO A 156 1.46 7.08 19.59
N THR A 157 2.33 6.10 19.33
CA THR A 157 3.70 6.36 18.85
C THR A 157 3.74 6.97 17.46
N ALA A 158 2.83 6.57 16.55
CA ALA A 158 2.72 7.15 15.22
C ALA A 158 2.12 8.56 15.28
N ALA A 159 1.10 8.77 16.12
CA ALA A 159 0.52 10.09 16.36
C ALA A 159 1.55 11.08 16.94
N LEU A 160 2.35 10.64 17.93
CA LEU A 160 3.44 11.45 18.49
C LEU A 160 4.48 11.80 17.42
N LYS A 161 4.86 10.84 16.58
CA LYS A 161 5.79 11.07 15.47
C LYS A 161 5.24 12.11 14.49
N ALA A 162 3.96 12.00 14.10
CA ALA A 162 3.31 12.99 13.24
C ALA A 162 3.39 14.41 13.83
N THR A 163 3.10 14.54 15.14
CA THR A 163 3.18 15.83 15.85
C THR A 163 4.59 16.43 15.80
N LEU A 164 5.61 15.61 16.04
CA LEU A 164 7.03 16.07 16.01
C LEU A 164 7.49 16.42 14.59
N GLU A 165 6.92 15.80 13.56
CA GLU A 165 7.16 16.12 12.15
C GLU A 165 6.30 17.33 11.66
N GLY A 166 5.59 17.99 12.57
CA GLY A 166 4.79 19.20 12.30
C GLY A 166 3.52 18.92 11.48
N VAL A 167 2.90 17.78 11.74
CA VAL A 167 1.58 17.40 11.21
C VAL A 167 0.57 17.47 12.36
N HIS A 168 -0.58 18.11 12.13
CA HIS A 168 -1.66 18.14 13.14
C HIS A 168 -2.22 16.74 13.35
N VAL A 169 -2.61 16.41 14.58
CA VAL A 169 -3.26 15.14 14.90
C VAL A 169 -4.67 15.42 15.40
N PHE A 170 -5.66 14.83 14.72
CA PHE A 170 -7.08 14.97 15.03
C PHE A 170 -7.73 13.60 15.20
N THR A 171 -8.89 13.55 15.85
CA THR A 171 -9.84 12.46 15.61
C THR A 171 -10.50 12.64 14.24
N MET A 172 -11.04 11.58 13.64
CA MET A 172 -11.73 11.72 12.35
C MET A 172 -12.94 12.66 12.43
N ASP A 173 -13.66 12.69 13.56
CA ASP A 173 -14.78 13.61 13.77
C ASP A 173 -14.34 15.09 13.78
N GLN A 174 -13.14 15.39 14.29
CA GLN A 174 -12.55 16.74 14.21
C GLN A 174 -12.05 17.04 12.80
N ALA A 175 -11.32 16.08 12.19
CA ALA A 175 -10.75 16.22 10.86
C ALA A 175 -11.84 16.44 9.79
N ALA A 176 -12.99 15.76 9.91
CA ALA A 176 -14.10 15.88 8.95
C ALA A 176 -14.64 17.32 8.82
N ARG A 177 -14.56 18.11 9.90
CA ARG A 177 -14.97 19.55 9.88
C ARG A 177 -13.88 20.47 9.34
N TRP A 178 -12.63 20.01 9.36
CA TRP A 178 -11.48 20.84 9.05
C TRP A 178 -10.98 20.65 7.61
N GLY A 179 -11.06 19.42 7.08
CA GLY A 179 -10.44 19.02 5.82
C GLY A 179 -11.15 19.53 4.56
N ASP A 180 -10.35 19.77 3.54
CA ASP A 180 -10.80 20.01 2.15
C ASP A 180 -10.54 18.78 1.28
N VAL A 181 -9.44 18.02 1.57
CA VAL A 181 -9.07 16.77 0.89
C VAL A 181 -8.83 15.70 1.95
N PHE A 182 -9.41 14.53 1.75
CA PHE A 182 -9.30 13.37 2.64
C PHE A 182 -8.69 12.19 1.89
N VAL A 183 -7.62 11.64 2.45
CA VAL A 183 -6.93 10.47 1.92
C VAL A 183 -6.89 9.39 3.00
N THR A 184 -7.52 8.24 2.78
CA THR A 184 -7.42 7.11 3.71
C THR A 184 -6.23 6.23 3.34
N ALA A 185 -5.49 5.77 4.36
CA ALA A 185 -4.24 5.00 4.23
C ALA A 185 -4.03 4.08 5.44
N THR A 186 -5.10 3.44 5.95
CA THR A 186 -5.09 2.70 7.21
C THR A 186 -5.07 1.19 7.04
N GLY A 187 -5.59 0.67 5.92
CA GLY A 187 -5.87 -0.74 5.72
C GLY A 187 -7.03 -1.27 6.59
N VAL A 188 -7.83 -0.37 7.19
CA VAL A 188 -8.94 -0.73 8.10
C VAL A 188 -10.27 -0.26 7.54
N LYS A 189 -11.30 -1.07 7.72
CA LYS A 189 -12.65 -0.79 7.24
C LYS A 189 -13.30 0.40 7.97
N ASP A 190 -14.19 1.14 7.24
CA ASP A 190 -15.10 2.15 7.79
C ASP A 190 -14.40 3.31 8.53
N ILE A 191 -13.32 3.83 7.97
CA ILE A 191 -12.59 4.99 8.49
C ILE A 191 -13.40 6.28 8.26
N ILE A 192 -13.93 6.47 7.05
CA ILE A 192 -14.84 7.55 6.74
C ILE A 192 -16.25 6.97 6.57
N VAL A 193 -17.14 7.36 7.47
CA VAL A 193 -18.53 6.86 7.54
C VAL A 193 -19.51 8.03 7.52
N GLY A 194 -20.81 7.73 7.50
CA GLY A 194 -21.91 8.67 7.34
C GLY A 194 -21.81 9.95 8.15
N ARG A 195 -21.54 9.86 9.47
CA ARG A 195 -21.44 11.05 10.34
C ARG A 195 -20.34 12.02 9.93
N HIS A 196 -19.30 11.53 9.24
CA HIS A 196 -18.22 12.37 8.75
C HIS A 196 -18.66 13.16 7.51
N PHE A 197 -19.38 12.53 6.57
CA PHE A 197 -19.97 13.21 5.40
C PHE A 197 -20.97 14.28 5.80
N ASP A 198 -21.71 14.08 6.89
CA ASP A 198 -22.70 15.05 7.37
C ASP A 198 -22.10 16.40 7.78
N VAL A 199 -20.79 16.46 8.04
CA VAL A 199 -20.10 17.67 8.53
C VAL A 199 -18.95 18.14 7.64
N MET A 200 -18.60 17.41 6.57
CA MET A 200 -17.61 17.84 5.59
C MET A 200 -18.01 19.12 4.89
N ARG A 201 -17.06 19.91 4.46
CA ARG A 201 -17.28 21.16 3.73
C ARG A 201 -17.84 20.91 2.32
N ASP A 202 -18.53 21.91 1.77
CA ASP A 202 -18.85 21.90 0.33
C ASP A 202 -17.58 21.84 -0.50
N GLY A 203 -17.55 20.93 -1.47
CA GLY A 203 -16.39 20.72 -2.32
C GLY A 203 -15.32 19.79 -1.73
N ALA A 204 -15.60 19.12 -0.62
CA ALA A 204 -14.65 18.16 -0.04
C ALA A 204 -14.33 17.03 -1.05
N ILE A 205 -13.04 16.71 -1.18
CA ILE A 205 -12.53 15.61 -2.01
C ILE A 205 -12.16 14.44 -1.10
N VAL A 206 -12.67 13.24 -1.41
CA VAL A 206 -12.42 12.03 -0.62
C VAL A 206 -11.84 10.96 -1.53
N CYS A 207 -10.73 10.37 -1.12
CA CYS A 207 -10.07 9.28 -1.85
C CYS A 207 -9.36 8.32 -0.91
N ASN A 208 -9.02 7.16 -1.45
CA ASN A 208 -8.34 6.10 -0.73
C ASN A 208 -6.99 5.78 -1.40
N THR A 209 -5.97 5.50 -0.60
CA THR A 209 -4.70 4.94 -1.02
C THR A 209 -4.33 3.69 -0.20
N GLY A 210 -5.24 3.24 0.67
CA GLY A 210 -5.15 1.92 1.29
C GLY A 210 -5.52 0.81 0.31
N HIS A 211 -5.05 -0.40 0.57
CA HIS A 211 -5.12 -1.52 -0.38
C HIS A 211 -6.56 -1.88 -0.81
N TYR A 212 -7.52 -1.82 0.11
CA TYR A 212 -8.92 -2.19 -0.15
C TYR A 212 -9.83 -0.97 -0.19
N ASP A 213 -10.90 -1.05 -0.97
CA ASP A 213 -11.93 -0.02 -1.15
C ASP A 213 -12.91 0.11 0.03
N CYS A 214 -12.64 -0.55 1.14
CA CYS A 214 -13.52 -0.59 2.31
C CYS A 214 -13.28 0.50 3.36
N GLU A 215 -12.23 1.33 3.21
CA GLU A 215 -11.91 2.39 4.18
C GLU A 215 -12.93 3.53 4.15
N ILE A 216 -13.53 3.80 2.99
CA ILE A 216 -14.58 4.78 2.80
C ILE A 216 -15.91 4.05 2.68
N ASN A 217 -16.86 4.32 3.56
CA ASN A 217 -18.19 3.72 3.47
C ASN A 217 -19.02 4.41 2.38
N ILE A 218 -18.90 3.91 1.15
CA ILE A 218 -19.60 4.46 -0.02
C ILE A 218 -21.13 4.29 0.11
N GLY A 219 -21.59 3.20 0.74
CA GLY A 219 -23.01 2.98 1.01
C GLY A 219 -23.61 4.09 1.88
N ASP A 220 -22.87 4.51 2.90
CA ASP A 220 -23.25 5.64 3.77
C ASP A 220 -23.30 6.98 2.99
N LEU A 221 -22.32 7.20 2.10
CA LEU A 221 -22.31 8.41 1.24
C LEU A 221 -23.49 8.41 0.28
N GLN A 222 -23.76 7.30 -0.39
CA GLN A 222 -24.90 7.14 -1.29
C GLN A 222 -26.25 7.35 -0.60
N ALA A 223 -26.42 6.79 0.60
CA ALA A 223 -27.64 6.94 1.38
C ALA A 223 -27.94 8.39 1.83
N ARG A 224 -26.90 9.23 1.92
CA ARG A 224 -26.99 10.64 2.33
C ARG A 224 -27.05 11.61 1.16
N ALA A 225 -26.67 11.15 -0.02
CA ALA A 225 -26.69 11.99 -1.22
C ALA A 225 -28.09 12.08 -1.83
N LYS A 226 -28.43 13.27 -2.32
CA LYS A 226 -29.62 13.51 -3.14
C LYS A 226 -29.43 13.03 -4.57
N SER A 227 -28.20 13.13 -5.10
CA SER A 227 -27.85 12.72 -6.45
C SER A 227 -26.36 12.41 -6.56
N LYS A 228 -26.01 11.57 -7.53
CA LYS A 228 -24.65 11.26 -7.94
C LYS A 228 -24.51 11.54 -9.43
N ARG A 229 -23.38 12.10 -9.85
CA ARG A 229 -22.99 12.18 -11.27
C ARG A 229 -21.47 12.10 -11.42
N THR A 230 -21.02 11.48 -12.47
CA THR A 230 -19.61 11.50 -12.87
C THR A 230 -19.32 12.84 -13.56
N ILE A 231 -18.37 13.61 -13.04
CA ILE A 231 -17.99 14.91 -13.59
C ILE A 231 -16.71 14.86 -14.42
N ARG A 232 -15.85 13.88 -14.15
CA ARG A 232 -14.64 13.52 -14.89
C ARG A 232 -14.39 12.02 -14.71
N ASP A 233 -13.55 11.46 -15.54
CA ASP A 233 -13.07 10.10 -15.33
C ASP A 233 -12.52 9.96 -13.93
N ASN A 234 -12.98 8.93 -13.22
CA ASN A 234 -12.61 8.62 -11.82
C ASN A 234 -12.95 9.73 -10.79
N CYS A 235 -13.87 10.63 -11.07
CA CYS A 235 -14.33 11.68 -10.16
C CYS A 235 -15.85 11.79 -10.17
N ASP A 236 -16.47 11.31 -9.11
CA ASP A 236 -17.92 11.35 -8.90
C ASP A 236 -18.31 12.46 -7.91
N GLU A 237 -19.26 13.29 -8.32
CA GLU A 237 -19.89 14.29 -7.45
C GLU A 237 -21.12 13.71 -6.79
N TYR A 238 -21.16 13.76 -5.48
CA TYR A 238 -22.32 13.47 -4.64
C TYR A 238 -22.91 14.77 -4.10
N VAL A 239 -24.14 15.09 -4.47
CA VAL A 239 -24.86 16.26 -3.93
C VAL A 239 -25.63 15.83 -2.70
N MET A 240 -25.29 16.37 -1.55
CA MET A 240 -25.90 16.05 -0.25
C MET A 240 -27.31 16.67 -0.15
N GLN A 241 -28.11 16.25 0.84
CA GLN A 241 -29.47 16.75 1.04
C GLN A 241 -29.52 18.27 1.27
N ASP A 242 -28.49 18.84 1.90
CA ASP A 242 -28.36 20.29 2.17
C ASP A 242 -27.72 21.08 1.01
N GLY A 243 -27.41 20.42 -0.11
CA GLY A 243 -26.86 21.04 -1.31
C GLY A 243 -25.31 21.06 -1.35
N ARG A 244 -24.61 20.68 -0.28
CA ARG A 244 -23.15 20.52 -0.31
C ARG A 244 -22.76 19.42 -1.29
N ARG A 245 -21.57 19.53 -1.85
CA ARG A 245 -21.00 18.55 -2.78
C ARG A 245 -19.80 17.86 -2.15
N ILE A 246 -19.74 16.57 -2.32
CA ILE A 246 -18.59 15.73 -1.96
C ILE A 246 -18.12 15.01 -3.21
N TYR A 247 -16.82 15.04 -3.48
CA TYR A 247 -16.21 14.38 -4.62
C TYR A 247 -15.50 13.11 -4.16
N LEU A 248 -15.93 11.96 -4.71
CA LEU A 248 -15.27 10.66 -4.48
C LEU A 248 -14.40 10.33 -5.69
N LEU A 249 -13.13 10.00 -5.45
CA LEU A 249 -12.20 9.63 -6.50
C LEU A 249 -12.05 8.11 -6.59
N GLY A 250 -11.93 7.59 -7.82
CA GLY A 250 -11.64 6.20 -8.13
C GLY A 250 -12.63 5.18 -7.56
N ASP A 251 -13.88 5.59 -7.29
CA ASP A 251 -14.89 4.76 -6.60
C ASP A 251 -14.39 4.20 -5.24
N GLY A 252 -13.54 4.96 -4.53
CA GLY A 252 -12.93 4.53 -3.26
C GLY A 252 -11.80 3.50 -3.39
N ARG A 253 -11.45 3.09 -4.61
CA ARG A 253 -10.27 2.24 -4.89
C ARG A 253 -8.99 3.05 -4.74
N LEU A 254 -7.83 2.38 -4.81
CA LEU A 254 -6.53 3.05 -4.73
C LEU A 254 -6.43 4.18 -5.77
N VAL A 255 -6.44 5.43 -5.30
CA VAL A 255 -6.44 6.61 -6.17
C VAL A 255 -5.20 6.69 -7.06
N ASN A 256 -4.06 6.19 -6.58
CA ASN A 256 -2.81 6.15 -7.33
C ASN A 256 -2.83 5.19 -8.53
N LEU A 257 -3.66 4.15 -8.48
CA LEU A 257 -3.82 3.17 -9.56
C LEU A 257 -5.07 3.45 -10.41
N ALA A 258 -6.17 3.88 -9.78
CA ALA A 258 -7.41 4.18 -10.49
C ALA A 258 -7.32 5.48 -11.30
N CYS A 259 -6.62 6.49 -10.78
CA CYS A 259 -6.56 7.84 -11.36
C CYS A 259 -5.19 8.19 -11.97
N ALA A 260 -4.16 7.35 -11.79
CA ALA A 260 -2.81 7.52 -12.32
C ALA A 260 -2.17 6.17 -12.66
N GLU A 261 -0.88 6.15 -12.99
CA GLU A 261 -0.15 4.95 -13.39
C GLU A 261 0.51 4.19 -12.22
N GLY A 262 0.26 4.59 -10.98
CA GLY A 262 0.87 4.00 -9.79
C GLY A 262 2.28 4.55 -9.50
N HIS A 263 3.10 3.74 -8.85
CA HIS A 263 4.43 4.16 -8.40
C HIS A 263 5.42 4.32 -9.55
N PRO A 264 6.37 5.29 -9.45
CA PRO A 264 7.45 5.43 -10.42
C PRO A 264 8.31 4.16 -10.51
N SER A 265 8.80 3.86 -11.72
CA SER A 265 9.65 2.68 -11.97
C SER A 265 10.93 2.66 -11.15
N GLU A 266 11.52 3.84 -10.85
CA GLU A 266 12.73 3.95 -10.04
C GLU A 266 12.54 3.45 -8.58
N VAL A 267 11.33 3.58 -8.06
CA VAL A 267 10.95 3.06 -6.73
C VAL A 267 10.60 1.58 -6.81
N MET A 268 9.84 1.18 -7.84
CA MET A 268 9.43 -0.21 -8.02
C MET A 268 10.58 -1.15 -8.35
N ASP A 269 11.67 -0.63 -8.91
CA ASP A 269 12.91 -1.37 -9.17
C ASP A 269 13.41 -2.09 -7.90
N MET A 270 13.37 -1.43 -6.73
CA MET A 270 13.79 -2.04 -5.46
C MET A 270 12.79 -3.07 -4.94
N SER A 271 11.48 -2.80 -5.05
CA SER A 271 10.44 -3.76 -4.68
C SER A 271 10.54 -5.03 -5.52
N PHE A 272 10.70 -4.89 -6.84
CA PHE A 272 10.83 -6.04 -7.74
C PHE A 272 12.14 -6.80 -7.55
N ALA A 273 13.24 -6.11 -7.22
CA ALA A 273 14.49 -6.77 -6.87
C ALA A 273 14.35 -7.60 -5.58
N ASN A 274 13.67 -7.07 -4.56
CA ASN A 274 13.31 -7.81 -3.35
C ASN A 274 12.45 -9.04 -3.67
N GLN A 275 11.42 -8.89 -4.52
CA GLN A 275 10.59 -10.00 -4.96
C GLN A 275 11.41 -11.08 -5.67
N PHE A 276 12.27 -10.69 -6.60
CA PHE A 276 13.14 -11.62 -7.31
C PHE A 276 14.06 -12.38 -6.36
N LEU A 277 14.77 -11.68 -5.47
CA LEU A 277 15.65 -12.29 -4.48
C LEU A 277 14.88 -13.18 -3.50
N GLY A 278 13.69 -12.76 -3.07
CA GLY A 278 12.79 -13.54 -2.23
C GLY A 278 12.33 -14.83 -2.90
N MET A 279 11.97 -14.77 -4.18
CA MET A 279 11.60 -15.96 -4.97
C MET A 279 12.78 -16.93 -5.13
N VAL A 280 14.00 -16.42 -5.36
CA VAL A 280 15.23 -17.24 -5.41
C VAL A 280 15.48 -17.91 -4.05
N LEU A 281 15.32 -17.18 -2.95
CA LEU A 281 15.45 -17.72 -1.60
C LEU A 281 14.40 -18.82 -1.33
N MET A 282 13.13 -18.57 -1.67
CA MET A 282 12.08 -19.57 -1.51
C MET A 282 12.31 -20.80 -2.38
N ALA A 283 12.76 -20.64 -3.62
CA ALA A 283 13.10 -21.77 -4.50
C ALA A 283 14.21 -22.66 -3.89
N ALA A 284 15.21 -22.04 -3.25
CA ALA A 284 16.33 -22.76 -2.65
C ALA A 284 16.01 -23.40 -1.30
N GLN A 285 15.24 -22.72 -0.45
CA GLN A 285 15.08 -23.08 0.96
C GLN A 285 13.65 -23.37 1.40
N GLY A 286 12.63 -23.00 0.61
CA GLY A 286 11.23 -23.06 1.05
C GLY A 286 10.79 -24.44 1.53
N ARG A 287 11.26 -25.53 0.90
CA ARG A 287 10.92 -26.89 1.33
C ARG A 287 11.47 -27.28 2.70
N SER A 288 12.49 -26.59 3.19
CA SER A 288 13.08 -26.85 4.52
C SER A 288 12.41 -26.02 5.62
N LEU A 289 11.64 -25.00 5.24
CA LEU A 289 10.94 -24.13 6.18
C LEU A 289 9.58 -24.71 6.58
N GLN A 290 9.18 -24.46 7.81
CA GLN A 290 7.81 -24.76 8.25
C GLN A 290 6.83 -23.72 7.66
N PRO A 291 5.54 -24.09 7.51
CA PRO A 291 4.52 -23.12 7.15
C PRO A 291 4.49 -21.91 8.09
N GLY A 292 4.60 -20.70 7.56
CA GLY A 292 4.65 -19.46 8.34
C GLY A 292 4.99 -18.26 7.49
N VAL A 293 5.00 -17.09 8.09
CA VAL A 293 5.43 -15.83 7.47
C VAL A 293 6.81 -15.48 8.02
N PHE A 294 7.76 -15.25 7.14
CA PHE A 294 9.15 -14.97 7.45
C PHE A 294 9.53 -13.56 7.00
N ASP A 295 10.40 -12.92 7.75
CA ASP A 295 10.95 -11.63 7.36
C ASP A 295 12.11 -11.82 6.35
N VAL A 296 12.37 -10.80 5.54
CA VAL A 296 13.51 -10.76 4.62
C VAL A 296 14.81 -10.78 5.45
N PRO A 297 15.78 -11.64 5.11
CA PRO A 297 17.07 -11.62 5.79
C PRO A 297 17.73 -10.23 5.71
N PRO A 298 18.18 -9.64 6.84
CA PRO A 298 18.77 -8.29 6.84
C PRO A 298 19.96 -8.13 5.89
N GLU A 299 20.79 -9.18 5.74
CA GLU A 299 21.91 -9.17 4.80
C GLU A 299 21.49 -9.12 3.34
N MET A 300 20.33 -9.69 2.99
CA MET A 300 19.77 -9.60 1.64
C MET A 300 19.30 -8.16 1.35
N ASP A 301 18.64 -7.54 2.31
CA ASP A 301 18.11 -6.18 2.23
C ASP A 301 19.28 -5.16 2.11
N GLN A 302 20.29 -5.25 2.98
CA GLN A 302 21.48 -4.40 2.93
C GLN A 302 22.28 -4.57 1.63
N ARG A 303 22.40 -5.80 1.13
CA ARG A 303 23.05 -6.07 -0.16
C ARG A 303 22.31 -5.41 -1.32
N LEU A 304 20.99 -5.45 -1.31
CA LEU A 304 20.17 -4.79 -2.33
C LEU A 304 20.39 -3.27 -2.30
N ALA A 305 20.35 -2.66 -1.11
CA ALA A 305 20.62 -1.23 -0.94
C ALA A 305 22.03 -0.86 -1.47
N GLY A 306 23.04 -1.64 -1.14
CA GLY A 306 24.41 -1.45 -1.64
C GLY A 306 24.48 -1.51 -3.17
N THR A 307 23.87 -2.54 -3.77
CA THR A 307 23.82 -2.67 -5.23
C THR A 307 23.13 -1.47 -5.89
N LYS A 308 22.02 -0.97 -5.29
CA LYS A 308 21.33 0.21 -5.80
C LYS A 308 22.23 1.45 -5.77
N LEU A 309 22.94 1.68 -4.67
CA LEU A 309 23.91 2.78 -4.56
C LEU A 309 25.02 2.68 -5.61
N GLU A 310 25.56 1.49 -5.84
CA GLU A 310 26.57 1.24 -6.88
C GLU A 310 26.04 1.62 -8.28
N THR A 311 24.80 1.25 -8.61
CA THR A 311 24.20 1.61 -9.91
C THR A 311 23.99 3.12 -10.07
N MET A 312 23.86 3.85 -8.95
CA MET A 312 23.76 5.31 -8.91
C MET A 312 25.12 6.01 -8.88
N GLY A 313 26.23 5.25 -8.84
CA GLY A 313 27.59 5.78 -8.69
C GLY A 313 27.87 6.43 -7.34
N ILE A 314 27.13 6.03 -6.29
CA ILE A 314 27.25 6.58 -4.94
C ILE A 314 28.11 5.63 -4.11
N SER A 315 29.15 6.18 -3.46
CA SER A 315 30.00 5.49 -2.49
C SER A 315 29.63 5.92 -1.08
N ILE A 316 29.68 5.00 -0.14
CA ILE A 316 29.47 5.24 1.29
C ILE A 316 30.71 4.87 2.09
N ASP A 317 30.83 5.38 3.31
CA ASP A 317 31.89 5.04 4.23
C ASP A 317 31.84 3.54 4.63
N GLN A 318 33.01 2.99 4.91
CA GLN A 318 33.16 1.63 5.46
C GLN A 318 33.86 1.70 6.80
N LEU A 319 33.39 0.88 7.75
CA LEU A 319 34.05 0.77 9.05
C LEU A 319 35.44 0.21 8.87
N THR A 320 36.44 0.80 9.58
CA THR A 320 37.77 0.22 9.67
C THR A 320 37.75 -1.07 10.50
N PRO A 321 38.75 -1.94 10.37
CA PRO A 321 38.85 -3.14 11.21
C PRO A 321 38.79 -2.82 12.73
N GLU A 322 39.38 -1.70 13.15
CA GLU A 322 39.36 -1.22 14.53
C GLU A 322 37.95 -0.82 14.97
N GLN A 323 37.19 -0.13 14.09
CA GLN A 323 35.80 0.24 14.36
C GLN A 323 34.87 -0.98 14.44
N VAL A 324 35.11 -1.98 13.58
CA VAL A 324 34.37 -3.24 13.64
C VAL A 324 34.68 -3.98 14.96
N ALA A 325 35.96 -4.05 15.35
CA ALA A 325 36.39 -4.67 16.61
C ALA A 325 35.76 -3.94 17.81
N TYR A 326 35.78 -2.61 17.83
CA TYR A 326 35.13 -1.79 18.88
C TYR A 326 33.62 -2.08 18.99
N SER A 327 32.93 -2.11 17.86
CA SER A 327 31.48 -2.36 17.86
C SER A 327 31.10 -3.77 18.35
N ALA A 328 32.01 -4.74 18.22
CA ALA A 328 31.83 -6.11 18.70
C ALA A 328 32.32 -6.32 20.15
N SER A 329 32.98 -5.31 20.74
CA SER A 329 33.54 -5.40 22.10
C SER A 329 32.53 -4.89 23.14
N TYR A 330 32.41 -5.59 24.26
CA TYR A 330 31.70 -5.13 25.46
C TYR A 330 32.65 -4.55 26.52
N LEU A 331 33.95 -4.55 26.25
CA LEU A 331 34.98 -4.14 27.20
C LEU A 331 35.33 -2.66 27.09
N GLU A 332 35.04 -2.05 25.94
CA GLU A 332 35.36 -0.68 25.67
C GLU A 332 34.08 0.16 25.72
N GLY A 333 34.00 1.08 26.64
CA GLY A 333 32.92 2.04 26.83
C GLY A 333 33.45 3.28 27.56
N THR A 334 32.78 4.41 27.44
CA THR A 334 33.08 5.65 28.17
C THR A 334 32.34 5.71 29.49
#